data_f1d4483a25b572c32b7f3aed2735d257
#
_entry.id   f1d4483a25b572c32b7f3aed2735d257
#
_cell.length_a   1.000
_cell.length_b   1.000
_cell.length_c   1.000
_cell.angle_alpha   90.00
_cell.angle_beta   90.00
_cell.angle_gamma   90.00
#
_symmetry.space_group_name_H-M   'P 1'
#
loop_
_entity.id
_entity.type
_entity.pdbx_description
1 polymer ?
#
loop_
_entity_poly.entity_id
_entity_poly.type
_entity_poly.pdbx_seq_one_letter_code
_entity_poly.pdbx_strand_id
1 'polypeptide(L)'
;MSDLARLTIQEARSLLSRGEISSVELTQAVLDRILDLDNAVKAYLTLAPDLALEQAAEADRNRANGGASPLLGIPLAIKDIISLEGLPATCGSRILEDYVPPYSATVVEKLRAAGAVILGKTNTDEFAMGSSTENSAYFTTRNPWDLDRVPGGSSGGSAAAVAAGMALGALGSDTGGSVRQPAALCGVVGIKPTYGRVSRWGLVAFASSLDQIGPLARTVSDAALLLGTIAGYDPRDSTSVDVPVAGYAAALTGDVRGLRIGVPQEYFIAGIQPEVESAVRAAVETLAGLGAEVVDVSLPHTEYALPAYYLIAPAEASANLARFDGMRYGLSLPADDLWETYRRTRGQGFGPEVKRRIMLGTYALSAGYYDAYYLKASQVRTLIRRDFDQALEHCDVLLAPTAPTTAFKVGEIAGDPLQMYLQDIFTLALSLAGLPGLSLPCGFDGEGLPIGLQVMGRAFDEATVLRVAHAYEQATEWHRRAPALDGSEGTRGG
;
A
#
# COMPACT_ATOMS: atom_id res chain seq x y z
N MET A 1 -10.62 23.66 -19.20
CA MET A 1 -9.52 22.70 -19.40
C MET A 1 -9.79 21.55 -18.44
N SER A 2 -9.69 20.29 -18.89
CA SER A 2 -9.78 19.14 -17.99
C SER A 2 -8.70 19.30 -16.90
N ASP A 3 -9.05 19.00 -15.64
CA ASP A 3 -8.09 19.01 -14.54
C ASP A 3 -7.03 17.91 -14.77
N LEU A 4 -5.85 18.29 -15.29
CA LEU A 4 -4.80 17.36 -15.67
C LEU A 4 -4.32 16.48 -14.49
N ALA A 5 -4.39 17.02 -13.28
CA ALA A 5 -4.00 16.28 -12.06
C ALA A 5 -4.99 15.17 -11.71
N ARG A 6 -6.21 15.19 -12.27
CA ARG A 6 -7.23 14.16 -12.07
C ARG A 6 -7.32 13.12 -13.18
N LEU A 7 -6.44 13.15 -14.16
CA LEU A 7 -6.37 12.12 -15.20
C LEU A 7 -5.92 10.78 -14.59
N THR A 8 -6.48 9.68 -15.10
CA THR A 8 -5.90 8.34 -14.90
C THR A 8 -4.57 8.24 -15.64
N ILE A 9 -3.74 7.26 -15.31
CA ILE A 9 -2.48 7.03 -16.04
C ILE A 9 -2.78 6.74 -17.51
N GLN A 10 -3.83 5.96 -17.81
CA GLN A 10 -4.19 5.63 -19.19
C GLN A 10 -4.65 6.86 -19.98
N GLU A 11 -5.47 7.73 -19.39
CA GLU A 11 -5.89 8.99 -20.02
C GLU A 11 -4.69 9.91 -20.28
N ALA A 12 -3.82 10.10 -19.27
CA ALA A 12 -2.61 10.90 -19.40
C ALA A 12 -1.70 10.36 -20.51
N ARG A 13 -1.45 9.04 -20.56
CA ARG A 13 -0.70 8.39 -21.64
C ARG A 13 -1.29 8.65 -23.02
N SER A 14 -2.61 8.58 -23.12
CA SER A 14 -3.31 8.84 -24.38
C SER A 14 -3.09 10.29 -24.86
N LEU A 15 -3.26 11.28 -23.97
CA LEU A 15 -3.05 12.69 -24.29
C LEU A 15 -1.58 13.00 -24.63
N LEU A 16 -0.65 12.46 -23.84
CA LEU A 16 0.79 12.57 -24.06
C LEU A 16 1.21 11.97 -25.42
N SER A 17 0.67 10.80 -25.78
CA SER A 17 1.02 10.13 -27.05
C SER A 17 0.51 10.86 -28.27
N ARG A 18 -0.62 11.60 -28.16
CA ARG A 18 -1.15 12.45 -29.22
C ARG A 18 -0.52 13.85 -29.27
N GLY A 19 0.34 14.17 -28.29
CA GLY A 19 0.94 15.51 -28.19
C GLY A 19 -0.05 16.60 -27.80
N GLU A 20 -1.19 16.23 -27.19
CA GLU A 20 -2.21 17.19 -26.71
C GLU A 20 -1.78 17.86 -25.40
N ILE A 21 -0.91 17.23 -24.64
CA ILE A 21 -0.24 17.76 -23.47
C ILE A 21 1.22 17.31 -23.47
N SER A 22 2.09 18.05 -22.79
CA SER A 22 3.46 17.67 -22.47
C SER A 22 3.55 17.04 -21.07
N SER A 23 4.63 16.29 -20.81
CA SER A 23 4.92 15.78 -19.48
C SER A 23 5.21 16.90 -18.48
N VAL A 24 5.82 18.00 -18.95
CA VAL A 24 6.06 19.19 -18.11
C VAL A 24 4.74 19.82 -17.69
N GLU A 25 3.77 19.99 -18.59
CA GLU A 25 2.43 20.53 -18.25
C GLU A 25 1.70 19.64 -17.26
N LEU A 26 1.70 18.31 -17.48
CA LEU A 26 1.08 17.34 -16.59
C LEU A 26 1.74 17.38 -15.19
N THR A 27 3.07 17.35 -15.14
CA THR A 27 3.83 17.36 -13.89
C THR A 27 3.61 18.67 -13.13
N GLN A 28 3.61 19.81 -13.81
CA GLN A 28 3.34 21.10 -13.20
C GLN A 28 1.92 21.15 -12.61
N ALA A 29 0.91 20.67 -13.34
CA ALA A 29 -0.46 20.64 -12.82
C ALA A 29 -0.59 19.78 -11.55
N VAL A 30 0.14 18.66 -11.47
CA VAL A 30 0.17 17.82 -10.25
C VAL A 30 0.92 18.52 -9.13
N LEU A 31 2.04 19.18 -9.40
CA LEU A 31 2.80 19.95 -8.40
C LEU A 31 1.98 21.12 -7.85
N ASP A 32 1.27 21.85 -8.70
CA ASP A 32 0.38 22.95 -8.30
C ASP A 32 -0.72 22.41 -7.37
N ARG A 33 -1.31 21.27 -7.69
CA ARG A 33 -2.32 20.62 -6.84
C ARG A 33 -1.75 20.16 -5.50
N ILE A 34 -0.49 19.69 -5.47
CA ILE A 34 0.19 19.37 -4.20
C ILE A 34 0.33 20.63 -3.35
N LEU A 35 0.77 21.75 -3.94
CA LEU A 35 0.92 23.02 -3.24
C LEU A 35 -0.38 23.54 -2.65
N ASP A 36 -1.50 23.33 -3.37
CA ASP A 36 -2.82 23.77 -2.93
C ASP A 36 -3.38 22.91 -1.78
N LEU A 37 -3.13 21.59 -1.79
CA LEU A 37 -3.84 20.64 -0.94
C LEU A 37 -2.98 20.04 0.18
N ASP A 38 -1.67 19.90 0.01
CA ASP A 38 -0.87 19.08 0.92
C ASP A 38 -0.68 19.68 2.31
N ASN A 39 -0.87 20.99 2.48
CA ASN A 39 -0.97 21.59 3.81
C ASN A 39 -2.10 21.01 4.66
N ALA A 40 -3.21 20.63 4.02
CA ALA A 40 -4.37 20.02 4.69
C ALA A 40 -4.26 18.49 4.75
N VAL A 41 -3.89 17.84 3.65
CA VAL A 41 -3.84 16.38 3.52
C VAL A 41 -2.59 15.79 4.17
N LYS A 42 -1.44 16.46 4.05
CA LYS A 42 -0.14 16.04 4.62
C LYS A 42 0.27 14.64 4.13
N ALA A 43 0.23 14.45 2.81
CA ALA A 43 0.59 13.19 2.18
C ALA A 43 2.10 13.04 1.93
N TYR A 44 2.84 14.15 1.79
CA TYR A 44 4.26 14.13 1.45
C TYR A 44 5.16 14.48 2.64
N LEU A 45 6.23 13.70 2.85
CA LEU A 45 7.35 14.04 3.75
C LEU A 45 8.42 14.85 3.02
N THR A 46 8.65 14.53 1.75
CA THR A 46 9.65 15.20 0.91
C THR A 46 9.11 15.38 -0.49
N LEU A 47 9.09 16.61 -0.98
CA LEU A 47 8.81 16.91 -2.40
C LEU A 47 10.13 17.16 -3.14
N ALA A 48 10.16 16.81 -4.44
CA ALA A 48 11.31 16.98 -5.31
C ALA A 48 10.90 17.65 -6.63
N PRO A 49 10.36 18.90 -6.60
CA PRO A 49 9.79 19.55 -7.77
C PRO A 49 10.82 19.76 -8.89
N ASP A 50 12.05 20.18 -8.57
CA ASP A 50 13.09 20.39 -9.58
C ASP A 50 13.44 19.07 -10.29
N LEU A 51 13.64 17.99 -9.55
CA LEU A 51 13.89 16.64 -10.11
C LEU A 51 12.71 16.18 -10.97
N ALA A 52 11.48 16.40 -10.52
CA ALA A 52 10.28 16.02 -11.26
C ALA A 52 10.16 16.75 -12.59
N LEU A 53 10.39 18.07 -12.61
CA LEU A 53 10.35 18.88 -13.84
C LEU A 53 11.49 18.53 -14.79
N GLU A 54 12.70 18.25 -14.28
CA GLU A 54 13.82 17.78 -15.09
C GLU A 54 13.49 16.43 -15.79
N GLN A 55 12.96 15.47 -15.04
CA GLN A 55 12.53 14.16 -15.57
C GLN A 55 11.36 14.31 -16.57
N ALA A 56 10.42 15.22 -16.33
CA ALA A 56 9.33 15.52 -17.24
C ALA A 56 9.85 16.11 -18.57
N ALA A 57 10.77 17.06 -18.51
CA ALA A 57 11.38 17.62 -19.72
C ALA A 57 12.22 16.59 -20.47
N GLU A 58 12.89 15.66 -19.79
CA GLU A 58 13.58 14.54 -20.42
C GLU A 58 12.58 13.60 -21.11
N ALA A 59 11.45 13.28 -20.46
CA ALA A 59 10.40 12.44 -21.03
C ALA A 59 9.82 13.06 -22.33
N ASP A 60 9.63 14.38 -22.35
CA ASP A 60 9.17 15.08 -23.56
C ASP A 60 10.21 15.01 -24.70
N ARG A 61 11.50 15.20 -24.40
CA ARG A 61 12.58 15.02 -25.38
C ARG A 61 12.62 13.58 -25.90
N ASN A 62 12.49 12.59 -25.02
CA ASN A 62 12.50 11.17 -25.39
C ASN A 62 11.31 10.84 -26.29
N ARG A 63 10.13 11.37 -26.01
CA ARG A 63 8.91 11.20 -26.85
C ARG A 63 9.09 11.82 -28.22
N ALA A 64 9.64 13.04 -28.31
CA ALA A 64 9.93 13.68 -29.58
C ALA A 64 10.90 12.88 -30.47
N ASN A 65 11.76 12.05 -29.85
CA ASN A 65 12.68 11.15 -30.53
C ASN A 65 12.09 9.74 -30.79
N GLY A 66 10.78 9.55 -30.63
CA GLY A 66 10.09 8.28 -30.88
C GLY A 66 10.06 7.31 -29.70
N GLY A 67 10.42 7.75 -28.49
CA GLY A 67 10.32 6.93 -27.29
C GLY A 67 8.86 6.61 -26.92
N ALA A 68 8.58 5.35 -26.58
CA ALA A 68 7.24 4.82 -26.31
C ALA A 68 7.19 3.94 -25.05
N SER A 69 7.90 4.34 -24.00
CA SER A 69 7.93 3.60 -22.75
C SER A 69 6.60 3.66 -21.97
N PRO A 70 6.22 2.59 -21.24
CA PRO A 70 4.90 2.47 -20.62
C PRO A 70 4.50 3.61 -19.68
N LEU A 71 5.46 4.20 -18.96
CA LEU A 71 5.22 5.27 -17.99
C LEU A 71 5.90 6.58 -18.37
N LEU A 72 6.28 6.74 -19.65
CA LEU A 72 7.02 7.91 -20.12
C LEU A 72 6.29 9.23 -19.81
N GLY A 73 6.83 9.98 -18.85
CA GLY A 73 6.33 11.27 -18.42
C GLY A 73 5.15 11.22 -17.43
N ILE A 74 4.90 10.09 -16.78
CA ILE A 74 3.83 9.91 -15.78
C ILE A 74 4.32 10.25 -14.39
N PRO A 75 3.71 11.24 -13.67
CA PRO A 75 4.12 11.65 -12.32
C PRO A 75 3.60 10.66 -11.25
N LEU A 76 4.54 10.10 -10.48
CA LEU A 76 4.31 9.08 -9.46
C LEU A 76 4.92 9.48 -8.10
N ALA A 77 4.31 8.98 -7.01
CA ALA A 77 4.80 9.14 -5.65
C ALA A 77 5.39 7.84 -5.08
N ILE A 78 6.34 7.94 -4.17
CA ILE A 78 7.08 6.81 -3.59
C ILE A 78 6.96 6.84 -2.07
N LYS A 79 6.46 5.77 -1.45
CA LYS A 79 6.41 5.64 0.02
C LYS A 79 7.81 5.79 0.64
N ASP A 80 7.89 6.49 1.76
CA ASP A 80 9.17 6.93 2.34
C ASP A 80 10.06 5.81 2.93
N ILE A 81 9.61 4.57 2.91
CA ILE A 81 10.44 3.40 3.25
C ILE A 81 11.13 2.76 2.03
N ILE A 82 10.87 3.25 0.82
CA ILE A 82 11.49 2.79 -0.42
C ILE A 82 12.65 3.74 -0.75
N SER A 83 13.85 3.21 -0.83
CA SER A 83 15.07 3.98 -1.09
C SER A 83 15.06 4.60 -2.48
N LEU A 84 15.36 5.88 -2.53
CA LEU A 84 15.58 6.67 -3.74
C LEU A 84 16.87 7.45 -3.56
N GLU A 85 17.87 7.18 -4.39
CA GLU A 85 19.16 7.88 -4.35
C GLU A 85 18.97 9.39 -4.45
N GLY A 86 19.61 10.11 -3.54
CA GLY A 86 19.59 11.58 -3.49
C GLY A 86 18.38 12.19 -2.76
N LEU A 87 17.37 11.40 -2.36
CA LEU A 87 16.27 11.88 -1.53
C LEU A 87 16.22 11.16 -0.17
N PRO A 88 15.80 11.84 0.91
CA PRO A 88 15.68 11.22 2.22
C PRO A 88 14.79 9.97 2.20
N ALA A 89 15.15 8.99 3.03
CA ALA A 89 14.34 7.80 3.31
C ALA A 89 14.22 7.66 4.83
N THR A 90 13.34 8.47 5.40
CA THR A 90 13.21 8.61 6.86
C THR A 90 12.42 7.48 7.48
N CYS A 91 11.62 6.75 6.69
CA CYS A 91 10.66 5.74 7.17
C CYS A 91 9.63 6.30 8.16
N GLY A 92 9.30 7.59 8.10
CA GLY A 92 8.44 8.27 9.05
C GLY A 92 9.03 8.33 10.47
N SER A 93 10.35 8.22 10.63
CA SER A 93 11.06 8.08 11.92
C SER A 93 12.15 9.11 12.09
N ARG A 94 12.36 9.57 13.34
CA ARG A 94 13.51 10.40 13.72
C ARG A 94 14.84 9.64 13.63
N ILE A 95 14.81 8.32 13.73
CA ILE A 95 16.02 7.50 13.69
C ILE A 95 16.76 7.59 12.34
N LEU A 96 16.03 7.90 11.25
CA LEU A 96 16.56 8.05 9.90
C LEU A 96 16.31 9.45 9.32
N GLU A 97 16.08 10.48 10.14
CA GLU A 97 15.70 11.83 9.71
C GLU A 97 16.65 12.40 8.64
N ASP A 98 17.95 12.21 8.82
CA ASP A 98 18.99 12.73 7.91
C ASP A 98 19.54 11.66 6.95
N TYR A 99 18.90 10.49 6.88
CA TYR A 99 19.41 9.41 6.04
C TYR A 99 19.01 9.60 4.58
N VAL A 100 20.02 9.81 3.73
CA VAL A 100 19.89 9.83 2.27
C VAL A 100 20.54 8.55 1.72
N PRO A 101 19.78 7.64 1.10
CA PRO A 101 20.33 6.41 0.58
C PRO A 101 21.28 6.66 -0.60
N PRO A 102 22.42 5.92 -0.66
CA PRO A 102 23.39 6.04 -1.75
C PRO A 102 23.02 5.19 -2.98
N TYR A 103 21.81 4.63 -3.01
CA TYR A 103 21.29 3.81 -4.11
C TYR A 103 19.77 3.85 -4.15
N SER A 104 19.21 3.53 -5.30
CA SER A 104 17.75 3.39 -5.47
C SER A 104 17.31 1.93 -5.32
N ALA A 105 16.07 1.75 -4.86
CA ALA A 105 15.41 0.44 -4.86
C ALA A 105 15.16 -0.04 -6.30
N THR A 106 15.18 -1.36 -6.51
CA THR A 106 14.91 -1.98 -7.82
C THR A 106 13.63 -1.46 -8.46
N VAL A 107 12.57 -1.29 -7.68
CA VAL A 107 11.29 -0.78 -8.19
C VAL A 107 11.43 0.66 -8.71
N VAL A 108 12.25 1.49 -8.06
CA VAL A 108 12.53 2.87 -8.51
C VAL A 108 13.36 2.87 -9.79
N GLU A 109 14.39 2.02 -9.87
CA GLU A 109 15.18 1.84 -11.10
C GLU A 109 14.28 1.44 -12.27
N LYS A 110 13.35 0.47 -12.06
CA LYS A 110 12.41 0.03 -13.08
C LYS A 110 11.42 1.13 -13.50
N LEU A 111 10.90 1.92 -12.55
CA LEU A 111 10.03 3.06 -12.86
C LEU A 111 10.76 4.13 -13.67
N ARG A 112 11.99 4.49 -13.29
CA ARG A 112 12.84 5.43 -14.03
C ARG A 112 13.16 4.91 -15.45
N ALA A 113 13.51 3.64 -15.58
CA ALA A 113 13.75 3.01 -16.88
C ALA A 113 12.47 3.00 -17.75
N ALA A 114 11.30 2.93 -17.15
CA ALA A 114 10.00 3.08 -17.82
C ALA A 114 9.62 4.54 -18.10
N GLY A 115 10.46 5.51 -17.75
CA GLY A 115 10.27 6.94 -18.02
C GLY A 115 9.34 7.66 -17.06
N ALA A 116 9.05 7.09 -15.88
CA ALA A 116 8.23 7.73 -14.88
C ALA A 116 8.91 8.97 -14.28
N VAL A 117 8.11 9.96 -13.91
CA VAL A 117 8.52 11.17 -13.18
C VAL A 117 8.26 10.95 -11.69
N ILE A 118 9.25 11.17 -10.86
CA ILE A 118 9.15 10.98 -9.40
C ILE A 118 8.90 12.32 -8.72
N LEU A 119 7.74 12.46 -8.07
CA LEU A 119 7.30 13.69 -7.40
C LEU A 119 7.96 13.89 -6.02
N GLY A 120 8.21 12.76 -5.31
CA GLY A 120 8.73 12.81 -3.95
C GLY A 120 8.38 11.58 -3.12
N LYS A 121 8.51 11.72 -1.79
CA LYS A 121 8.37 10.67 -0.79
C LYS A 121 7.15 10.91 0.07
N THR A 122 6.23 9.92 0.10
CA THR A 122 4.97 10.02 0.84
C THR A 122 5.10 9.54 2.28
N ASN A 123 4.28 10.15 3.15
CA ASN A 123 4.23 9.84 4.58
C ASN A 123 3.75 8.39 4.85
N THR A 124 4.14 7.88 5.99
CA THR A 124 3.89 6.49 6.41
C THR A 124 3.86 6.41 7.93
N ASP A 125 3.19 5.40 8.49
CA ASP A 125 3.47 5.01 9.87
C ASP A 125 4.96 4.65 10.02
N GLU A 126 5.54 4.97 11.16
CA GLU A 126 6.97 4.78 11.44
C GLU A 126 7.41 3.34 11.16
N PHE A 127 8.39 3.14 10.27
CA PHE A 127 8.86 1.84 9.76
C PHE A 127 7.74 0.92 9.27
N ALA A 128 6.69 1.49 8.69
CA ALA A 128 5.48 0.78 8.26
C ALA A 128 4.73 0.06 9.40
N MET A 129 4.88 0.49 10.65
CA MET A 129 4.26 -0.10 11.84
C MET A 129 3.03 0.70 12.27
N GLY A 130 1.90 0.43 11.65
CA GLY A 130 0.61 1.06 11.93
C GLY A 130 -0.39 0.82 10.83
N SER A 131 -1.64 1.26 11.07
CA SER A 131 -2.78 1.08 10.18
C SER A 131 -3.57 2.38 9.97
N SER A 132 -2.98 3.55 10.32
CA SER A 132 -3.66 4.85 10.27
C SER A 132 -2.80 6.01 9.76
N THR A 133 -1.48 5.85 9.67
CA THR A 133 -0.48 6.89 9.40
C THR A 133 -0.42 7.96 10.50
N GLU A 134 -0.90 7.63 11.71
CA GLU A 134 -0.76 8.46 12.91
C GLU A 134 0.58 8.27 13.62
N ASN A 135 1.28 7.14 13.38
CA ASN A 135 2.55 6.84 14.01
C ASN A 135 3.76 7.50 13.33
N SER A 136 3.56 8.34 12.33
CA SER A 136 4.65 9.13 11.73
C SER A 136 5.24 10.09 12.77
N ALA A 137 6.58 10.17 12.83
CA ALA A 137 7.29 11.09 13.70
C ALA A 137 7.16 12.57 13.29
N TYR A 138 6.60 12.85 12.12
CA TYR A 138 6.49 14.18 11.54
C TYR A 138 5.09 14.77 11.69
N PHE A 139 4.09 14.11 11.16
CA PHE A 139 2.69 14.54 11.22
C PHE A 139 1.76 13.41 10.79
N THR A 140 0.47 13.52 11.12
CA THR A 140 -0.57 12.61 10.67
C THR A 140 -1.06 13.03 9.29
N THR A 141 -1.10 12.08 8.34
CA THR A 141 -1.78 12.27 7.05
C THR A 141 -3.29 12.22 7.26
N ARG A 142 -4.02 13.04 6.52
CA ARG A 142 -5.48 13.16 6.59
C ARG A 142 -6.13 12.47 5.39
N ASN A 143 -7.33 11.94 5.61
CA ASN A 143 -8.10 11.32 4.54
C ASN A 143 -8.69 12.41 3.63
N PRO A 144 -8.48 12.35 2.31
CA PRO A 144 -9.04 13.33 1.38
C PRO A 144 -10.56 13.40 1.33
N TRP A 145 -11.27 12.35 1.77
CA TRP A 145 -12.74 12.32 1.84
C TRP A 145 -13.29 13.07 3.05
N ASP A 146 -12.53 13.09 4.14
CA ASP A 146 -12.83 13.82 5.37
C ASP A 146 -11.52 14.07 6.12
N LEU A 147 -11.09 15.33 6.20
CA LEU A 147 -9.82 15.74 6.79
C LEU A 147 -9.74 15.49 8.31
N ASP A 148 -10.84 15.19 8.99
CA ASP A 148 -10.85 14.78 10.40
C ASP A 148 -10.56 13.29 10.58
N ARG A 149 -10.46 12.52 9.49
CA ARG A 149 -10.29 11.07 9.50
C ARG A 149 -8.92 10.62 9.00
N VAL A 150 -8.58 9.38 9.34
CA VAL A 150 -7.33 8.74 8.93
C VAL A 150 -7.42 8.22 7.49
N PRO A 151 -6.32 8.23 6.72
CA PRO A 151 -6.28 7.64 5.37
C PRO A 151 -6.08 6.13 5.39
N GLY A 152 -5.97 5.53 6.59
CA GLY A 152 -5.41 4.20 6.76
C GLY A 152 -3.89 4.21 6.77
N GLY A 153 -3.31 3.02 6.79
CA GLY A 153 -1.85 2.85 6.87
C GLY A 153 -1.39 1.38 6.67
N SER A 154 -0.09 1.26 6.58
CA SER A 154 0.95 2.30 6.76
C SER A 154 1.22 3.14 5.51
N SER A 155 0.68 2.80 4.30
CA SER A 155 0.88 3.59 3.08
C SER A 155 -0.18 4.71 2.92
N GLY A 156 -0.60 5.33 4.02
CA GLY A 156 -1.67 6.34 4.01
C GLY A 156 -1.32 7.58 3.20
N GLY A 157 -0.07 8.07 3.25
CA GLY A 157 0.38 9.17 2.40
C GLY A 157 0.28 8.85 0.91
N SER A 158 0.65 7.62 0.49
CA SER A 158 0.53 7.18 -0.90
C SER A 158 -0.93 7.08 -1.36
N ALA A 159 -1.80 6.50 -0.52
CA ALA A 159 -3.23 6.38 -0.84
C ALA A 159 -3.91 7.76 -0.90
N ALA A 160 -3.64 8.63 0.07
CA ALA A 160 -4.17 9.98 0.11
C ALA A 160 -3.70 10.83 -1.08
N ALA A 161 -2.41 10.73 -1.46
CA ALA A 161 -1.88 11.44 -2.63
C ALA A 161 -2.61 11.06 -3.93
N VAL A 162 -2.85 9.75 -4.15
CA VAL A 162 -3.59 9.26 -5.33
C VAL A 162 -5.05 9.70 -5.29
N ALA A 163 -5.72 9.56 -4.14
CA ALA A 163 -7.14 9.94 -3.98
C ALA A 163 -7.37 11.43 -4.20
N ALA A 164 -6.45 12.28 -3.73
CA ALA A 164 -6.53 13.74 -3.86
C ALA A 164 -6.10 14.25 -5.25
N GLY A 165 -5.57 13.39 -6.15
CA GLY A 165 -4.99 13.81 -7.43
C GLY A 165 -3.62 14.49 -7.29
N MET A 166 -2.92 14.27 -6.20
CA MET A 166 -1.56 14.75 -5.96
C MET A 166 -0.47 13.78 -6.50
N ALA A 167 -0.89 12.70 -7.13
CA ALA A 167 -0.09 11.78 -7.94
C ALA A 167 -1.04 10.95 -8.81
N LEU A 168 -0.63 10.57 -10.02
CA LEU A 168 -1.44 9.70 -10.87
C LEU A 168 -1.39 8.24 -10.39
N GLY A 169 -0.34 7.88 -9.70
CA GLY A 169 -0.16 6.60 -9.03
C GLY A 169 0.95 6.69 -7.99
N ALA A 170 1.05 5.70 -7.13
CA ALA A 170 2.07 5.65 -6.08
C ALA A 170 2.54 4.23 -5.82
N LEU A 171 3.74 4.11 -5.23
CA LEU A 171 4.16 2.85 -4.60
C LEU A 171 3.95 2.92 -3.08
N GLY A 172 3.44 1.81 -2.55
CA GLY A 172 3.35 1.52 -1.12
C GLY A 172 4.09 0.24 -0.75
N SER A 173 3.96 -0.18 0.50
CA SER A 173 4.38 -1.49 0.98
C SER A 173 3.30 -2.12 1.83
N ASP A 174 3.14 -3.43 1.75
CA ASP A 174 2.12 -4.20 2.44
C ASP A 174 2.79 -5.36 3.20
N THR A 175 2.69 -5.32 4.52
CA THR A 175 3.18 -6.37 5.43
C THR A 175 2.00 -7.13 6.02
N GLY A 176 0.97 -6.41 6.45
CA GLY A 176 -0.26 -6.97 7.03
C GLY A 176 -1.54 -6.47 6.36
N GLY A 177 -1.43 -5.48 5.44
CA GLY A 177 -2.57 -4.81 4.82
C GLY A 177 -2.23 -3.43 4.30
N SER A 178 -1.00 -2.99 4.49
CA SER A 178 -0.58 -1.57 4.40
C SER A 178 -0.57 -0.95 2.99
N VAL A 179 -1.00 -1.65 1.95
CA VAL A 179 -1.41 -1.12 0.62
C VAL A 179 -2.92 -1.23 0.47
N ARG A 180 -3.49 -2.39 0.80
CA ARG A 180 -4.89 -2.72 0.58
C ARG A 180 -5.83 -1.93 1.51
N GLN A 181 -5.51 -1.84 2.80
CA GLN A 181 -6.33 -1.16 3.80
C GLN A 181 -6.38 0.36 3.54
N PRO A 182 -5.27 1.11 3.35
CA PRO A 182 -5.37 2.51 3.00
C PRO A 182 -6.00 2.74 1.62
N ALA A 183 -5.87 1.81 0.67
CA ALA A 183 -6.61 1.89 -0.59
C ALA A 183 -8.12 1.83 -0.37
N ALA A 184 -8.60 0.94 0.51
CA ALA A 184 -10.02 0.85 0.89
C ALA A 184 -10.53 2.15 1.52
N LEU A 185 -9.79 2.69 2.50
CA LEU A 185 -10.22 3.89 3.24
C LEU A 185 -10.11 5.19 2.42
N CYS A 186 -9.26 5.23 1.39
CA CYS A 186 -9.12 6.37 0.49
C CYS A 186 -9.88 6.22 -0.83
N GLY A 187 -10.56 5.09 -1.08
CA GLY A 187 -11.35 4.87 -2.30
C GLY A 187 -10.50 4.75 -3.56
N VAL A 188 -9.34 4.14 -3.47
CA VAL A 188 -8.44 3.88 -4.60
C VAL A 188 -8.17 2.38 -4.76
N VAL A 189 -7.50 1.99 -5.84
CA VAL A 189 -7.07 0.62 -6.08
C VAL A 189 -5.68 0.42 -5.49
N GLY A 190 -5.51 -0.63 -4.66
CA GLY A 190 -4.21 -1.02 -4.13
C GLY A 190 -4.00 -2.53 -4.24
N ILE A 191 -2.88 -2.96 -4.82
CA ILE A 191 -2.55 -4.38 -4.98
C ILE A 191 -1.28 -4.75 -4.22
N LYS A 192 -1.39 -5.76 -3.36
CA LYS A 192 -0.26 -6.49 -2.81
C LYS A 192 -0.02 -7.71 -3.70
N PRO A 193 1.08 -7.78 -4.45
CA PRO A 193 1.39 -8.96 -5.25
C PRO A 193 1.79 -10.15 -4.37
N THR A 194 1.95 -11.30 -4.99
CA THR A 194 2.54 -12.49 -4.35
C THR A 194 3.91 -12.16 -3.76
N TYR A 195 4.18 -12.70 -2.59
CA TYR A 195 5.50 -12.56 -1.95
C TYR A 195 6.61 -13.06 -2.88
N GLY A 196 7.60 -12.21 -3.14
CA GLY A 196 8.68 -12.47 -4.09
C GLY A 196 8.40 -12.13 -5.56
N ARG A 197 7.18 -11.65 -5.91
CA ARG A 197 6.85 -11.17 -7.26
C ARG A 197 7.55 -9.86 -7.61
N VAL A 198 7.72 -8.98 -6.63
CA VAL A 198 8.40 -7.68 -6.74
C VAL A 198 9.59 -7.67 -5.80
N SER A 199 10.76 -7.25 -6.30
CA SER A 199 11.97 -7.16 -5.51
C SER A 199 11.80 -6.23 -4.30
N ARG A 200 12.37 -6.66 -3.15
CA ARG A 200 12.48 -5.88 -1.92
C ARG A 200 13.85 -5.20 -1.77
N TRP A 201 14.72 -5.31 -2.76
CA TRP A 201 15.98 -4.57 -2.75
C TRP A 201 15.74 -3.07 -2.67
N GLY A 202 16.28 -2.44 -1.62
CA GLY A 202 16.07 -1.02 -1.35
C GLY A 202 14.78 -0.68 -0.59
N LEU A 203 13.99 -1.68 -0.18
CA LEU A 203 12.92 -1.51 0.79
C LEU A 203 13.50 -1.63 2.20
N VAL A 204 13.28 -0.62 3.06
CA VAL A 204 13.63 -0.71 4.48
C VAL A 204 12.70 -1.72 5.15
N ALA A 205 13.29 -2.76 5.75
CA ALA A 205 12.53 -3.91 6.23
C ALA A 205 11.78 -3.63 7.53
N PHE A 206 10.48 -3.96 7.56
CA PHE A 206 9.70 -4.16 8.76
C PHE A 206 9.73 -5.65 9.16
N ALA A 207 9.08 -6.52 8.39
CA ALA A 207 9.04 -7.96 8.61
C ALA A 207 9.44 -8.69 7.33
N SER A 208 10.67 -9.19 7.28
CA SER A 208 11.32 -9.69 6.07
C SER A 208 10.58 -10.84 5.39
N SER A 209 9.81 -11.65 6.12
CA SER A 209 9.03 -12.75 5.56
C SER A 209 7.62 -12.37 5.09
N LEU A 210 7.26 -11.09 5.20
CA LEU A 210 5.90 -10.59 4.91
C LEU A 210 5.90 -9.38 3.96
N ASP A 211 6.88 -8.47 4.09
CA ASP A 211 6.93 -7.20 3.36
C ASP A 211 6.87 -7.41 1.85
N GLN A 212 6.00 -6.64 1.16
CA GLN A 212 5.92 -6.62 -0.28
C GLN A 212 5.59 -5.21 -0.77
N ILE A 213 6.29 -4.73 -1.81
CA ILE A 213 5.96 -3.48 -2.48
C ILE A 213 4.77 -3.72 -3.40
N GLY A 214 3.82 -2.78 -3.39
CA GLY A 214 2.65 -2.81 -4.25
C GLY A 214 2.22 -1.40 -4.72
N PRO A 215 1.65 -1.29 -5.92
CA PRO A 215 1.15 -0.02 -6.44
C PRO A 215 -0.21 0.36 -5.87
N LEU A 216 -0.44 1.69 -5.83
CA LEU A 216 -1.73 2.33 -5.63
C LEU A 216 -2.05 3.19 -6.84
N ALA A 217 -3.29 3.14 -7.33
CA ALA A 217 -3.75 3.90 -8.48
C ALA A 217 -5.27 4.13 -8.39
N ARG A 218 -5.84 4.96 -9.27
CA ARG A 218 -7.29 5.20 -9.27
C ARG A 218 -8.09 4.12 -9.96
N THR A 219 -7.48 3.40 -10.90
CA THR A 219 -8.12 2.33 -11.68
C THR A 219 -7.34 1.02 -11.61
N VAL A 220 -8.04 -0.09 -11.82
CA VAL A 220 -7.43 -1.41 -11.93
C VAL A 220 -6.45 -1.48 -13.11
N SER A 221 -6.76 -0.81 -14.21
CA SER A 221 -5.88 -0.75 -15.39
C SER A 221 -4.56 -0.05 -15.09
N ASP A 222 -4.58 1.04 -14.32
CA ASP A 222 -3.38 1.76 -13.91
C ASP A 222 -2.56 0.95 -12.91
N ALA A 223 -3.21 0.30 -11.93
CA ALA A 223 -2.56 -0.59 -10.98
C ALA A 223 -1.87 -1.78 -11.69
N ALA A 224 -2.53 -2.36 -12.70
CA ALA A 224 -1.98 -3.43 -13.53
C ALA A 224 -0.73 -2.98 -14.32
N LEU A 225 -0.76 -1.77 -14.88
CA LEU A 225 0.37 -1.18 -15.59
C LEU A 225 1.57 -0.96 -14.66
N LEU A 226 1.33 -0.37 -13.49
CA LEU A 226 2.37 -0.13 -12.49
C LEU A 226 2.95 -1.45 -11.99
N LEU A 227 2.10 -2.44 -11.65
CA LEU A 227 2.57 -3.76 -11.24
C LEU A 227 3.40 -4.44 -12.33
N GLY A 228 2.94 -4.41 -13.58
CA GLY A 228 3.69 -4.98 -14.71
C GLY A 228 5.06 -4.35 -14.91
N THR A 229 5.19 -3.07 -14.57
CA THR A 229 6.47 -2.34 -14.66
C THR A 229 7.45 -2.76 -13.55
N ILE A 230 6.97 -2.93 -12.31
CA ILE A 230 7.86 -3.20 -11.16
C ILE A 230 8.11 -4.69 -10.89
N ALA A 231 7.24 -5.58 -11.39
CA ALA A 231 7.34 -7.04 -11.20
C ALA A 231 8.56 -7.67 -11.88
N GLY A 232 8.93 -8.87 -11.43
CA GLY A 232 9.96 -9.72 -12.03
C GLY A 232 11.15 -9.99 -11.13
N TYR A 233 11.94 -10.98 -11.52
CA TYR A 233 13.08 -11.47 -10.77
C TYR A 233 14.19 -10.43 -10.60
N ASP A 234 14.77 -10.40 -9.41
CA ASP A 234 15.96 -9.59 -9.08
C ASP A 234 16.96 -10.43 -8.27
N PRO A 235 18.14 -10.71 -8.79
CA PRO A 235 19.15 -11.51 -8.09
C PRO A 235 19.72 -10.83 -6.84
N ARG A 236 19.47 -9.52 -6.64
CA ARG A 236 19.86 -8.78 -5.43
C ARG A 236 18.97 -9.06 -4.24
N ASP A 237 17.75 -9.58 -4.47
CA ASP A 237 16.81 -9.99 -3.43
C ASP A 237 16.68 -11.51 -3.41
N SER A 238 17.21 -12.15 -2.37
CA SER A 238 17.17 -13.61 -2.19
C SER A 238 15.76 -14.20 -2.06
N THR A 239 14.75 -13.35 -1.84
CA THR A 239 13.33 -13.77 -1.77
C THR A 239 12.59 -13.56 -3.09
N SER A 240 13.22 -12.90 -4.07
CA SER A 240 12.63 -12.73 -5.41
C SER A 240 12.55 -14.07 -6.13
N VAL A 241 11.40 -14.36 -6.74
CA VAL A 241 11.12 -15.64 -7.38
C VAL A 241 11.20 -15.50 -8.90
N ASP A 242 11.94 -16.40 -9.54
CA ASP A 242 12.11 -16.43 -11.00
C ASP A 242 10.90 -17.12 -11.66
N VAL A 243 9.78 -16.41 -11.69
CA VAL A 243 8.54 -16.81 -12.38
C VAL A 243 8.21 -15.74 -13.42
N PRO A 244 7.88 -16.10 -14.65
CA PRO A 244 7.52 -15.15 -15.70
C PRO A 244 6.42 -14.17 -15.25
N VAL A 245 6.55 -12.91 -15.61
CA VAL A 245 5.54 -11.90 -15.37
C VAL A 245 4.46 -12.02 -16.44
N ALA A 246 3.23 -12.25 -16.01
CA ALA A 246 2.09 -12.28 -16.93
C ALA A 246 1.85 -10.91 -17.58
N GLY A 247 1.29 -10.91 -18.77
CA GLY A 247 0.85 -9.67 -19.42
C GLY A 247 -0.43 -9.13 -18.74
N TYR A 248 -0.30 -8.46 -17.61
CA TYR A 248 -1.45 -8.04 -16.79
C TYR A 248 -2.46 -7.20 -17.57
N ALA A 249 -2.00 -6.31 -18.45
CA ALA A 249 -2.90 -5.54 -19.30
C ALA A 249 -3.76 -6.42 -20.25
N ALA A 250 -3.19 -7.51 -20.76
CA ALA A 250 -3.91 -8.46 -21.60
C ALA A 250 -4.95 -9.29 -20.82
N ALA A 251 -4.78 -9.42 -19.50
CA ALA A 251 -5.72 -10.12 -18.63
C ALA A 251 -6.99 -9.30 -18.34
N LEU A 252 -7.00 -7.99 -18.58
CA LEU A 252 -8.12 -7.09 -18.30
C LEU A 252 -9.23 -7.21 -19.37
N THR A 253 -9.76 -8.41 -19.53
CA THR A 253 -10.77 -8.72 -20.56
C THR A 253 -12.18 -8.25 -20.20
N GLY A 254 -12.44 -7.96 -18.91
CA GLY A 254 -13.79 -7.67 -18.42
C GLY A 254 -14.74 -8.88 -18.38
N ASP A 255 -14.29 -10.07 -18.76
CA ASP A 255 -15.10 -11.29 -18.81
C ASP A 255 -14.79 -12.19 -17.61
N VAL A 256 -15.80 -12.42 -16.77
CA VAL A 256 -15.73 -13.31 -15.58
C VAL A 256 -16.59 -14.56 -15.72
N ARG A 257 -17.20 -14.81 -16.88
CA ARG A 257 -18.05 -15.97 -17.12
C ARG A 257 -17.29 -17.27 -16.90
N GLY A 258 -17.88 -18.14 -16.07
CA GLY A 258 -17.30 -19.44 -15.72
C GLY A 258 -16.17 -19.37 -14.69
N LEU A 259 -15.79 -18.18 -14.19
CA LEU A 259 -14.93 -18.09 -13.02
C LEU A 259 -15.72 -18.39 -11.76
N ARG A 260 -15.12 -19.15 -10.86
CA ARG A 260 -15.68 -19.47 -9.54
C ARG A 260 -15.13 -18.47 -8.50
N ILE A 261 -16.05 -17.83 -7.80
CA ILE A 261 -15.75 -16.83 -6.77
C ILE A 261 -16.08 -17.43 -5.41
N GLY A 262 -15.08 -17.63 -4.57
CA GLY A 262 -15.25 -18.09 -3.19
C GLY A 262 -15.58 -16.93 -2.26
N VAL A 263 -16.56 -17.12 -1.38
CA VAL A 263 -16.91 -16.15 -0.32
C VAL A 263 -16.65 -16.81 1.03
N PRO A 264 -15.53 -16.47 1.73
CA PRO A 264 -15.22 -17.09 3.01
C PRO A 264 -16.10 -16.51 4.12
N GLN A 265 -16.81 -17.39 4.81
CA GLN A 265 -17.76 -17.00 5.87
C GLN A 265 -17.06 -16.31 7.06
N GLU A 266 -15.79 -16.63 7.32
CA GLU A 266 -15.00 -16.09 8.43
C GLU A 266 -14.64 -14.61 8.27
N TYR A 267 -14.93 -14.01 7.11
CA TYR A 267 -14.74 -12.57 6.87
C TYR A 267 -16.00 -11.74 7.14
N PHE A 268 -17.13 -12.39 7.47
CA PHE A 268 -18.39 -11.73 7.81
C PHE A 268 -18.68 -11.90 9.31
N ILE A 269 -17.86 -11.27 10.12
CA ILE A 269 -17.83 -11.40 11.58
C ILE A 269 -18.76 -10.40 12.28
N ALA A 270 -19.13 -10.71 13.53
CA ALA A 270 -19.80 -9.74 14.38
C ALA A 270 -18.92 -8.49 14.61
N GLY A 271 -19.49 -7.31 14.47
CA GLY A 271 -18.78 -6.03 14.63
C GLY A 271 -18.28 -5.40 13.33
N ILE A 272 -18.46 -6.06 12.19
CA ILE A 272 -18.32 -5.39 10.89
C ILE A 272 -19.40 -4.30 10.74
N GLN A 273 -19.03 -3.15 10.18
CA GLN A 273 -19.99 -2.08 9.89
C GLN A 273 -21.03 -2.58 8.87
N PRO A 274 -22.34 -2.43 9.13
CA PRO A 274 -23.39 -3.00 8.27
C PRO A 274 -23.31 -2.55 6.81
N GLU A 275 -22.92 -1.29 6.56
CA GLU A 275 -22.74 -0.76 5.21
C GLU A 275 -21.58 -1.42 4.48
N VAL A 276 -20.50 -1.78 5.19
CA VAL A 276 -19.36 -2.52 4.63
C VAL A 276 -19.81 -3.92 4.20
N GLU A 277 -20.50 -4.65 5.07
CA GLU A 277 -21.03 -5.98 4.74
C GLU A 277 -21.99 -5.91 3.55
N SER A 278 -22.93 -4.96 3.57
CA SER A 278 -23.92 -4.80 2.49
C SER A 278 -23.27 -4.48 1.15
N ALA A 279 -22.28 -3.56 1.12
CA ALA A 279 -21.58 -3.19 -0.11
C ALA A 279 -20.78 -4.35 -0.71
N VAL A 280 -20.11 -5.14 0.14
CA VAL A 280 -19.33 -6.29 -0.33
C VAL A 280 -20.25 -7.41 -0.84
N ARG A 281 -21.38 -7.68 -0.18
CA ARG A 281 -22.37 -8.67 -0.68
C ARG A 281 -22.96 -8.20 -2.02
N ALA A 282 -23.29 -6.94 -2.18
CA ALA A 282 -23.76 -6.36 -3.45
C ALA A 282 -22.69 -6.48 -4.57
N ALA A 283 -21.40 -6.37 -4.22
CA ALA A 283 -20.32 -6.57 -5.18
C ALA A 283 -20.23 -8.05 -5.64
N VAL A 284 -20.43 -9.00 -4.74
CA VAL A 284 -20.53 -10.43 -5.07
C VAL A 284 -21.71 -10.70 -6.02
N GLU A 285 -22.89 -10.11 -5.72
CA GLU A 285 -24.07 -10.23 -6.60
C GLU A 285 -23.84 -9.60 -7.99
N THR A 286 -23.13 -8.46 -8.04
CA THR A 286 -22.77 -7.83 -9.32
C THR A 286 -21.93 -8.77 -10.19
N LEU A 287 -20.91 -9.39 -9.62
CA LEU A 287 -20.05 -10.34 -10.35
C LEU A 287 -20.79 -11.61 -10.74
N ALA A 288 -21.70 -12.11 -9.90
CA ALA A 288 -22.61 -13.21 -10.25
C ALA A 288 -23.50 -12.83 -11.44
N GLY A 289 -24.04 -11.62 -11.46
CA GLY A 289 -24.81 -11.06 -12.59
C GLY A 289 -24.01 -10.96 -13.89
N LEU A 290 -22.67 -10.82 -13.81
CA LEU A 290 -21.76 -10.86 -14.96
C LEU A 290 -21.43 -12.30 -15.42
N GLY A 291 -21.93 -13.33 -14.74
CA GLY A 291 -21.79 -14.72 -15.12
C GLY A 291 -20.70 -15.49 -14.37
N ALA A 292 -20.18 -14.96 -13.28
CA ALA A 292 -19.34 -15.72 -12.36
C ALA A 292 -20.19 -16.66 -11.50
N GLU A 293 -19.63 -17.80 -11.11
CA GLU A 293 -20.25 -18.76 -10.19
C GLU A 293 -19.79 -18.47 -8.75
N VAL A 294 -20.74 -18.22 -7.84
CA VAL A 294 -20.43 -17.95 -6.43
C VAL A 294 -20.47 -19.27 -5.66
N VAL A 295 -19.41 -19.53 -4.88
CA VAL A 295 -19.29 -20.73 -4.05
C VAL A 295 -18.94 -20.34 -2.60
N ASP A 296 -19.58 -21.00 -1.65
CA ASP A 296 -19.22 -20.85 -0.24
C ASP A 296 -17.93 -21.61 0.05
N VAL A 297 -17.01 -20.94 0.75
CA VAL A 297 -15.74 -21.53 1.18
C VAL A 297 -15.48 -21.22 2.65
N SER A 298 -14.58 -21.97 3.28
CA SER A 298 -14.17 -21.76 4.67
C SER A 298 -12.65 -21.64 4.77
N LEU A 299 -12.20 -20.71 5.62
CA LEU A 299 -10.81 -20.49 5.98
C LEU A 299 -10.68 -20.57 7.51
N PRO A 300 -10.83 -21.78 8.12
CA PRO A 300 -11.08 -21.96 9.54
C PRO A 300 -9.98 -21.45 10.45
N HIS A 301 -8.72 -21.34 9.97
CA HIS A 301 -7.61 -20.82 10.78
C HIS A 301 -7.44 -19.29 10.69
N THR A 302 -8.32 -18.58 9.95
CA THR A 302 -8.29 -17.11 9.85
C THR A 302 -8.43 -16.43 11.22
N GLU A 303 -9.16 -17.03 12.17
CA GLU A 303 -9.28 -16.52 13.55
C GLU A 303 -7.94 -16.38 14.27
N TYR A 304 -6.93 -17.16 13.88
CA TYR A 304 -5.57 -17.09 14.44
C TYR A 304 -4.64 -16.13 13.71
N ALA A 305 -5.10 -15.48 12.64
CA ALA A 305 -4.23 -14.62 11.82
C ALA A 305 -3.69 -13.42 12.62
N LEU A 306 -4.55 -12.76 13.40
CA LEU A 306 -4.16 -11.62 14.22
C LEU A 306 -3.07 -12.00 15.24
N PRO A 307 -3.26 -12.97 16.15
CA PRO A 307 -2.20 -13.34 17.11
C PRO A 307 -0.95 -13.88 16.42
N ALA A 308 -1.06 -14.67 15.34
CA ALA A 308 0.10 -15.17 14.61
C ALA A 308 0.93 -14.03 14.00
N TYR A 309 0.27 -13.05 13.37
CA TYR A 309 0.93 -11.89 12.79
C TYR A 309 1.66 -11.07 13.85
N TYR A 310 1.01 -10.77 14.99
CA TYR A 310 1.61 -9.97 16.07
C TYR A 310 2.65 -10.71 16.92
N LEU A 311 2.88 -11.99 16.66
CA LEU A 311 4.05 -12.73 17.13
C LEU A 311 5.18 -12.72 16.08
N ILE A 312 4.88 -12.96 14.81
CA ILE A 312 5.89 -13.06 13.74
C ILE A 312 6.44 -11.67 13.38
N ALA A 313 5.58 -10.71 13.05
CA ALA A 313 6.02 -9.42 12.54
C ALA A 313 6.86 -8.62 13.58
N PRO A 314 6.46 -8.49 14.87
CA PRO A 314 7.31 -7.88 15.88
C PRO A 314 8.63 -8.62 16.14
N ALA A 315 8.63 -9.95 16.06
CA ALA A 315 9.86 -10.74 16.21
C ALA A 315 10.87 -10.39 15.09
N GLU A 316 10.41 -10.36 13.85
CA GLU A 316 11.24 -9.96 12.70
C GLU A 316 11.64 -8.49 12.77
N ALA A 317 10.74 -7.59 13.20
CA ALA A 317 11.02 -6.17 13.41
C ALA A 317 12.14 -5.97 14.43
N SER A 318 12.11 -6.69 15.56
CA SER A 318 13.14 -6.58 16.59
C SER A 318 14.53 -6.91 16.06
N ALA A 319 14.65 -7.90 15.17
CA ALA A 319 15.88 -8.27 14.48
C ALA A 319 16.26 -7.24 13.39
N ASN A 320 15.30 -6.83 12.56
CA ASN A 320 15.55 -5.90 11.44
C ASN A 320 15.96 -4.51 11.94
N LEU A 321 15.32 -3.98 12.99
CA LEU A 321 15.60 -2.65 13.52
C LEU A 321 16.79 -2.63 14.50
N ALA A 322 17.41 -3.77 14.80
CA ALA A 322 18.63 -3.83 15.59
C ALA A 322 19.81 -3.08 14.96
N ARG A 323 19.80 -2.93 13.63
CA ARG A 323 20.84 -2.21 12.87
C ARG A 323 20.86 -0.70 13.12
N PHE A 324 19.77 -0.11 13.61
CA PHE A 324 19.66 1.31 13.94
C PHE A 324 20.13 1.52 15.38
N ASP A 325 21.43 1.56 15.54
CA ASP A 325 22.14 1.53 16.83
C ASP A 325 22.90 2.84 17.14
N GLY A 326 22.87 3.79 16.21
CA GLY A 326 23.57 5.07 16.33
C GLY A 326 25.06 5.02 15.97
N MET A 327 25.54 3.89 15.42
CA MET A 327 26.96 3.70 15.12
C MET A 327 27.30 3.83 13.62
N ARG A 328 26.43 3.38 12.74
CA ARG A 328 26.75 3.26 11.31
C ARG A 328 26.11 4.35 10.46
N TYR A 329 24.86 4.66 10.69
CA TYR A 329 24.07 5.65 9.96
C TYR A 329 22.78 5.98 10.73
N GLY A 330 22.13 7.08 10.36
CA GLY A 330 20.96 7.60 11.04
C GLY A 330 21.33 8.38 12.32
N LEU A 331 20.33 8.63 13.15
CA LEU A 331 20.49 9.37 14.39
C LEU A 331 21.53 8.71 15.29
N SER A 332 22.45 9.53 15.81
CA SER A 332 23.41 9.14 16.86
C SER A 332 23.37 10.17 17.98
N LEU A 333 23.14 9.73 19.20
CA LEU A 333 23.14 10.57 20.40
C LEU A 333 24.23 10.07 21.36
N PRO A 334 25.49 10.49 21.13
CA PRO A 334 26.64 10.03 21.90
C PRO A 334 26.49 10.29 23.40
N ALA A 335 27.03 9.36 24.20
CA ALA A 335 27.12 9.44 25.66
C ALA A 335 28.49 8.95 26.11
N ASP A 336 28.74 8.96 27.44
CA ASP A 336 30.03 8.59 28.02
C ASP A 336 30.36 7.09 27.84
N ASP A 337 29.34 6.29 27.64
CA ASP A 337 29.50 4.85 27.37
C ASP A 337 28.58 4.36 26.23
N LEU A 338 28.92 3.17 25.71
CA LEU A 338 28.22 2.55 24.60
C LEU A 338 26.75 2.24 24.91
N TRP A 339 26.44 1.75 26.11
CA TRP A 339 25.10 1.38 26.52
C TRP A 339 24.18 2.60 26.57
N GLU A 340 24.69 3.69 27.13
CA GLU A 340 23.92 4.93 27.20
C GLU A 340 23.75 5.56 25.82
N THR A 341 24.74 5.46 24.92
CA THR A 341 24.60 5.85 23.50
C THR A 341 23.46 5.06 22.82
N TYR A 342 23.42 3.74 22.99
CA TYR A 342 22.31 2.91 22.48
C TYR A 342 20.96 3.34 23.06
N ARG A 343 20.89 3.48 24.39
CA ARG A 343 19.64 3.83 25.08
C ARG A 343 19.10 5.17 24.64
N ARG A 344 19.94 6.21 24.57
CA ARG A 344 19.56 7.56 24.13
C ARG A 344 19.10 7.55 22.68
N THR A 345 19.91 7.00 21.79
CA THR A 345 19.60 6.97 20.35
C THR A 345 18.30 6.26 20.07
N ARG A 346 18.14 5.03 20.52
CA ARG A 346 16.92 4.24 20.28
C ARG A 346 15.72 4.76 21.06
N GLY A 347 15.94 5.25 22.29
CA GLY A 347 14.89 5.80 23.15
C GLY A 347 14.28 7.08 22.64
N GLN A 348 15.07 7.96 21.99
CA GLN A 348 14.60 9.23 21.44
C GLN A 348 14.27 9.13 19.94
N GLY A 349 14.97 8.27 19.20
CA GLY A 349 14.80 8.14 17.75
C GLY A 349 13.56 7.33 17.35
N PHE A 350 13.19 6.30 18.12
CA PHE A 350 12.00 5.49 17.85
C PHE A 350 10.76 6.00 18.57
N GLY A 351 9.62 5.99 17.87
CA GLY A 351 8.30 6.27 18.41
C GLY A 351 7.75 5.15 19.34
N PRO A 352 6.62 5.42 19.99
CA PRO A 352 6.04 4.49 20.97
C PRO A 352 5.66 3.12 20.40
N GLU A 353 5.03 3.08 19.22
CA GLU A 353 4.57 1.83 18.60
C GLU A 353 5.74 0.95 18.16
N VAL A 354 6.77 1.53 17.55
CA VAL A 354 7.99 0.81 17.16
C VAL A 354 8.68 0.22 18.37
N LYS A 355 8.82 0.99 19.46
CA LYS A 355 9.39 0.49 20.72
C LYS A 355 8.57 -0.66 21.30
N ARG A 356 7.24 -0.57 21.28
CA ARG A 356 6.34 -1.64 21.73
C ARG A 356 6.58 -2.92 20.93
N ARG A 357 6.61 -2.85 19.60
CA ARG A 357 6.83 -4.03 18.74
C ARG A 357 8.22 -4.62 18.88
N ILE A 358 9.26 -3.79 19.02
CA ILE A 358 10.62 -4.28 19.31
C ILE A 358 10.65 -5.06 20.63
N MET A 359 10.00 -4.55 21.68
CA MET A 359 9.95 -5.23 22.98
C MET A 359 9.17 -6.55 22.90
N LEU A 360 8.00 -6.55 22.28
CA LEU A 360 7.20 -7.78 22.08
C LEU A 360 7.97 -8.83 21.26
N GLY A 361 8.63 -8.40 20.18
CA GLY A 361 9.43 -9.29 19.35
C GLY A 361 10.64 -9.86 20.05
N THR A 362 11.36 -9.03 20.80
CA THR A 362 12.50 -9.48 21.63
C THR A 362 12.05 -10.51 22.67
N TYR A 363 10.91 -10.29 23.30
CA TYR A 363 10.33 -11.24 24.25
C TYR A 363 9.98 -12.57 23.56
N ALA A 364 9.28 -12.53 22.43
CA ALA A 364 8.89 -13.73 21.67
C ALA A 364 10.08 -14.56 21.18
N LEU A 365 11.24 -13.93 20.96
CA LEU A 365 12.48 -14.59 20.53
C LEU A 365 13.40 -14.98 21.68
N SER A 366 13.09 -14.61 22.93
CA SER A 366 13.95 -14.88 24.08
C SER A 366 13.99 -16.37 24.46
N ALA A 367 15.05 -16.75 25.18
CA ALA A 367 15.25 -18.13 25.61
C ALA A 367 14.06 -18.66 26.43
N GLY A 368 13.56 -19.83 26.06
CA GLY A 368 12.38 -20.46 26.69
C GLY A 368 11.04 -20.02 26.13
N TYR A 369 11.00 -18.96 25.29
CA TYR A 369 9.74 -18.47 24.68
C TYR A 369 9.70 -18.66 23.16
N TYR A 370 10.84 -18.83 22.51
CA TYR A 370 10.91 -19.02 21.05
C TYR A 370 9.98 -20.13 20.53
N ASP A 371 10.04 -21.31 21.15
CA ASP A 371 9.22 -22.45 20.73
C ASP A 371 7.73 -22.24 21.03
N ALA A 372 7.43 -21.60 22.18
CA ALA A 372 6.06 -21.37 22.62
C ALA A 372 5.34 -20.29 21.82
N TYR A 373 6.06 -19.29 21.29
CA TYR A 373 5.48 -18.17 20.59
C TYR A 373 5.85 -18.13 19.10
N TYR A 374 7.11 -17.87 18.76
CA TYR A 374 7.50 -17.64 17.36
C TYR A 374 7.35 -18.89 16.50
N LEU A 375 7.85 -20.04 16.98
CA LEU A 375 7.74 -21.30 16.25
C LEU A 375 6.28 -21.72 16.10
N LYS A 376 5.48 -21.60 17.18
CA LYS A 376 4.05 -21.94 17.14
C LYS A 376 3.28 -21.02 16.19
N ALA A 377 3.54 -19.72 16.20
CA ALA A 377 2.94 -18.76 15.26
C ALA A 377 3.31 -19.10 13.80
N SER A 378 4.56 -19.52 13.55
CA SER A 378 5.01 -19.97 12.22
C SER A 378 4.32 -21.27 11.77
N GLN A 379 4.01 -22.19 12.70
CA GLN A 379 3.20 -23.38 12.41
C GLN A 379 1.76 -23.00 12.07
N VAL A 380 1.15 -22.09 12.82
CA VAL A 380 -0.19 -21.53 12.53
C VAL A 380 -0.22 -20.85 11.16
N ARG A 381 0.81 -20.07 10.81
CA ARG A 381 0.97 -19.50 9.47
C ARG A 381 0.87 -20.55 8.37
N THR A 382 1.46 -21.73 8.60
CA THR A 382 1.36 -22.86 7.65
C THR A 382 -0.06 -23.41 7.51
N LEU A 383 -0.84 -23.45 8.61
CA LEU A 383 -2.24 -23.86 8.56
C LEU A 383 -3.09 -22.83 7.81
N ILE A 384 -2.91 -21.54 8.09
CA ILE A 384 -3.58 -20.45 7.35
C ILE A 384 -3.29 -20.57 5.85
N ARG A 385 -2.04 -20.81 5.46
CA ARG A 385 -1.67 -21.00 4.05
C ARG A 385 -2.41 -22.18 3.43
N ARG A 386 -2.54 -23.31 4.15
CA ARG A 386 -3.25 -24.50 3.67
C ARG A 386 -4.73 -24.25 3.47
N ASP A 387 -5.37 -23.45 4.33
CA ASP A 387 -6.78 -23.08 4.15
C ASP A 387 -6.98 -22.37 2.80
N PHE A 388 -6.13 -21.40 2.48
CA PHE A 388 -6.19 -20.70 1.19
C PHE A 388 -5.91 -21.66 0.02
N ASP A 389 -4.89 -22.52 0.12
CA ASP A 389 -4.56 -23.46 -0.94
C ASP A 389 -5.75 -24.40 -1.21
N GLN A 390 -6.41 -24.93 -0.15
CA GLN A 390 -7.61 -25.78 -0.27
C GLN A 390 -8.81 -25.01 -0.84
N ALA A 391 -9.11 -23.82 -0.34
CA ALA A 391 -10.22 -23.02 -0.85
C ALA A 391 -10.04 -22.68 -2.34
N LEU A 392 -8.82 -22.34 -2.73
CA LEU A 392 -8.48 -22.01 -4.12
C LEU A 392 -8.42 -23.23 -5.06
N GLU A 393 -8.50 -24.48 -4.58
CA GLU A 393 -8.80 -25.66 -5.43
C GLU A 393 -10.25 -25.64 -5.95
N HIS A 394 -11.16 -25.05 -5.17
CA HIS A 394 -12.59 -25.02 -5.46
C HIS A 394 -13.06 -23.70 -6.11
N CYS A 395 -12.27 -22.64 -6.05
CA CYS A 395 -12.57 -21.34 -6.67
C CYS A 395 -11.32 -20.74 -7.33
N ASP A 396 -11.52 -19.71 -8.14
CA ASP A 396 -10.44 -19.05 -8.89
C ASP A 396 -9.95 -17.80 -8.16
N VAL A 397 -10.84 -17.11 -7.42
CA VAL A 397 -10.55 -16.00 -6.51
C VAL A 397 -11.45 -16.06 -5.28
N LEU A 398 -11.04 -15.36 -4.22
CA LEU A 398 -11.85 -15.14 -3.03
C LEU A 398 -12.22 -13.65 -2.94
N LEU A 399 -13.45 -13.36 -2.49
CA LEU A 399 -13.93 -12.02 -2.23
C LEU A 399 -14.22 -11.82 -0.73
N ALA A 400 -13.82 -10.67 -0.20
CA ALA A 400 -14.03 -10.31 1.19
C ALA A 400 -14.04 -8.79 1.39
N PRO A 401 -14.49 -8.26 2.53
CA PRO A 401 -14.20 -6.89 2.92
C PRO A 401 -12.69 -6.67 3.07
N THR A 402 -12.21 -5.45 2.76
CA THR A 402 -10.79 -5.11 2.99
C THR A 402 -10.56 -4.64 4.43
N ALA A 403 -11.48 -3.87 4.99
CA ALA A 403 -11.44 -3.35 6.36
C ALA A 403 -12.80 -3.55 7.03
N PRO A 404 -12.86 -3.65 8.38
CA PRO A 404 -14.12 -3.88 9.09
C PRO A 404 -15.03 -2.65 9.11
N THR A 405 -14.47 -1.45 8.96
CA THR A 405 -15.18 -0.17 8.99
C THR A 405 -14.65 0.75 7.88
N THR A 406 -15.37 1.82 7.60
CA THR A 406 -14.87 2.99 6.88
C THR A 406 -13.85 3.75 7.73
N ALA A 407 -13.26 4.84 7.20
CA ALA A 407 -12.24 5.60 7.90
C ALA A 407 -12.75 6.16 9.25
N PHE A 408 -12.04 5.89 10.33
CA PHE A 408 -12.30 6.42 11.67
C PHE A 408 -11.62 7.79 11.88
N LYS A 409 -12.01 8.53 12.93
CA LYS A 409 -11.46 9.86 13.20
C LYS A 409 -10.03 9.78 13.73
N VAL A 410 -9.23 10.78 13.40
CA VAL A 410 -7.87 10.92 13.95
C VAL A 410 -7.92 11.01 15.47
N GLY A 411 -7.12 10.19 16.14
CA GLY A 411 -7.05 10.10 17.60
C GLY A 411 -8.11 9.20 18.24
N GLU A 412 -9.12 8.74 17.50
CA GLU A 412 -10.26 7.99 18.06
C GLU A 412 -9.82 6.67 18.72
N ILE A 413 -8.93 5.94 18.10
CA ILE A 413 -8.44 4.64 18.58
C ILE A 413 -6.93 4.61 18.90
N ALA A 414 -6.25 5.76 18.81
CA ALA A 414 -4.80 5.85 19.03
C ALA A 414 -4.35 5.39 20.44
N GLY A 415 -5.23 5.48 21.43
CA GLY A 415 -4.99 5.04 22.81
C GLY A 415 -5.15 3.53 23.05
N ASP A 416 -5.72 2.79 22.10
CA ASP A 416 -5.99 1.34 22.21
C ASP A 416 -5.29 0.57 21.08
N PRO A 417 -4.11 -0.02 21.34
CA PRO A 417 -3.39 -0.77 20.32
C PRO A 417 -4.17 -1.96 19.76
N LEU A 418 -5.02 -2.60 20.55
CA LEU A 418 -5.80 -3.75 20.06
C LEU A 418 -6.86 -3.33 19.07
N GLN A 419 -7.56 -2.23 19.32
CA GLN A 419 -8.52 -1.66 18.36
C GLN A 419 -7.83 -1.28 17.05
N MET A 420 -6.62 -0.70 17.12
CA MET A 420 -5.81 -0.39 15.94
C MET A 420 -5.44 -1.66 15.16
N TYR A 421 -5.06 -2.74 15.85
CA TYR A 421 -4.69 -4.01 15.23
C TYR A 421 -5.87 -4.71 14.55
N LEU A 422 -7.08 -4.54 15.07
CA LEU A 422 -8.31 -5.08 14.48
C LEU A 422 -8.66 -4.43 13.14
N GLN A 423 -8.12 -3.25 12.81
CA GLN A 423 -8.34 -2.62 11.51
C GLN A 423 -7.76 -3.43 10.34
N ASP A 424 -6.76 -4.29 10.59
CA ASP A 424 -6.13 -5.14 9.59
C ASP A 424 -6.67 -6.59 9.59
N ILE A 425 -7.69 -6.91 10.37
CA ILE A 425 -8.14 -8.29 10.60
C ILE A 425 -8.44 -9.05 9.29
N PHE A 426 -8.94 -8.38 8.26
CA PHE A 426 -9.29 -8.98 6.97
C PHE A 426 -8.13 -9.05 5.97
N THR A 427 -7.00 -8.45 6.27
CA THR A 427 -5.84 -8.43 5.36
C THR A 427 -4.69 -9.31 5.84
N LEU A 428 -4.63 -9.62 7.16
CA LEU A 428 -3.52 -10.34 7.78
C LEU A 428 -3.35 -11.77 7.29
N ALA A 429 -4.45 -12.54 7.18
CA ALA A 429 -4.39 -13.95 6.79
C ALA A 429 -3.76 -14.12 5.40
N LEU A 430 -4.15 -13.29 4.44
CA LEU A 430 -3.56 -13.30 3.09
C LEU A 430 -2.07 -12.94 3.09
N SER A 431 -1.66 -11.98 3.92
CA SER A 431 -0.25 -11.61 4.07
C SER A 431 0.57 -12.75 4.66
N LEU A 432 0.07 -13.42 5.70
CA LEU A 432 0.69 -14.62 6.28
C LEU A 432 0.81 -15.75 5.26
N ALA A 433 -0.20 -15.93 4.41
CA ALA A 433 -0.19 -16.91 3.33
C ALA A 433 0.76 -16.53 2.17
N GLY A 434 1.20 -15.29 2.06
CA GLY A 434 2.08 -14.81 0.98
C GLY A 434 1.41 -14.70 -0.38
N LEU A 435 0.07 -14.63 -0.43
CA LEU A 435 -0.74 -14.64 -1.65
C LEU A 435 -1.03 -13.21 -2.17
N PRO A 436 -1.39 -13.04 -3.45
CA PRO A 436 -1.75 -11.76 -4.00
C PRO A 436 -3.16 -11.34 -3.57
N GLY A 437 -3.34 -10.05 -3.35
CA GLY A 437 -4.65 -9.46 -3.07
C GLY A 437 -4.74 -8.01 -3.50
N LEU A 438 -5.91 -7.62 -3.97
CA LEU A 438 -6.21 -6.28 -4.44
C LEU A 438 -7.41 -5.74 -3.69
N SER A 439 -7.36 -4.47 -3.30
CA SER A 439 -8.49 -3.71 -2.80
C SER A 439 -8.93 -2.70 -3.85
N LEU A 440 -10.26 -2.57 -4.05
CA LEU A 440 -10.85 -1.55 -4.91
C LEU A 440 -12.17 -1.04 -4.29
N PRO A 441 -12.61 0.20 -4.62
CA PRO A 441 -13.85 0.74 -4.06
C PRO A 441 -15.08 -0.04 -4.52
N CYS A 442 -15.99 -0.37 -3.58
CA CYS A 442 -17.24 -1.09 -3.87
C CYS A 442 -18.49 -0.42 -3.31
N GLY A 443 -18.37 0.73 -2.70
CA GLY A 443 -19.49 1.48 -2.14
C GLY A 443 -19.00 2.66 -1.32
N PHE A 444 -19.96 3.33 -0.72
CA PHE A 444 -19.77 4.43 0.23
C PHE A 444 -20.78 4.27 1.35
N ASP A 445 -20.39 4.64 2.58
CA ASP A 445 -21.30 4.66 3.72
C ASP A 445 -22.23 5.88 3.69
N GLY A 446 -23.06 6.01 4.73
CA GLY A 446 -24.00 7.13 4.89
C GLY A 446 -23.33 8.51 5.07
N GLU A 447 -22.06 8.55 5.43
CA GLU A 447 -21.24 9.77 5.55
C GLU A 447 -20.45 10.08 4.27
N GLY A 448 -20.53 9.23 3.24
CA GLY A 448 -19.83 9.38 1.97
C GLY A 448 -18.39 8.90 2.01
N LEU A 449 -18.03 8.05 2.95
CA LEU A 449 -16.70 7.46 3.07
C LEU A 449 -16.58 6.16 2.25
N PRO A 450 -15.45 5.92 1.57
CA PRO A 450 -15.26 4.76 0.73
C PRO A 450 -15.27 3.42 1.48
N ILE A 451 -15.78 2.39 0.81
CA ILE A 451 -15.76 0.99 1.24
C ILE A 451 -14.95 0.18 0.22
N GLY A 452 -14.03 -0.66 0.70
CA GLY A 452 -13.16 -1.48 -0.13
C GLY A 452 -13.57 -2.96 -0.20
N LEU A 453 -13.68 -3.48 -1.43
CA LEU A 453 -13.74 -4.91 -1.74
C LEU A 453 -12.33 -5.47 -1.87
N GLN A 454 -12.04 -6.60 -1.23
CA GLN A 454 -10.79 -7.34 -1.41
C GLN A 454 -10.99 -8.52 -2.36
N VAL A 455 -10.14 -8.60 -3.41
CA VAL A 455 -10.05 -9.74 -4.32
C VAL A 455 -8.73 -10.45 -4.06
N MET A 456 -8.78 -11.73 -3.71
CA MET A 456 -7.61 -12.53 -3.31
C MET A 456 -7.44 -13.72 -4.27
N GLY A 457 -6.21 -14.08 -4.64
CA GLY A 457 -5.95 -15.10 -5.65
C GLY A 457 -4.83 -16.08 -5.30
N ARG A 458 -4.57 -17.00 -6.22
CA ARG A 458 -3.46 -17.98 -6.14
C ARG A 458 -2.11 -17.27 -6.23
N ALA A 459 -1.09 -17.92 -5.67
CA ALA A 459 0.29 -17.42 -5.81
C ALA A 459 0.66 -17.26 -7.29
N PHE A 460 1.19 -16.08 -7.63
CA PHE A 460 1.63 -15.70 -8.97
C PHE A 460 0.52 -15.60 -10.03
N ASP A 461 -0.75 -15.62 -9.61
CA ASP A 461 -1.91 -15.41 -10.49
C ASP A 461 -2.56 -14.03 -10.24
N GLU A 462 -1.75 -12.99 -10.18
CA GLU A 462 -2.23 -11.60 -10.15
C GLU A 462 -3.11 -11.27 -11.36
N ALA A 463 -2.92 -11.98 -12.47
CA ALA A 463 -3.70 -11.79 -13.69
C ALA A 463 -5.20 -12.06 -13.47
N THR A 464 -5.56 -13.16 -12.79
CA THR A 464 -6.96 -13.50 -12.45
C THR A 464 -7.54 -12.51 -11.44
N VAL A 465 -6.76 -12.10 -10.43
CA VAL A 465 -7.16 -11.05 -9.45
C VAL A 465 -7.51 -9.74 -10.17
N LEU A 466 -6.63 -9.29 -11.05
CA LEU A 466 -6.82 -8.07 -11.83
C LEU A 466 -8.00 -8.18 -12.81
N ARG A 467 -8.20 -9.34 -13.44
CA ARG A 467 -9.32 -9.60 -14.35
C ARG A 467 -10.67 -9.45 -13.65
N VAL A 468 -10.82 -10.07 -12.47
CA VAL A 468 -12.05 -10.00 -11.68
C VAL A 468 -12.29 -8.58 -11.17
N ALA A 469 -11.26 -7.93 -10.62
CA ALA A 469 -11.34 -6.56 -10.17
C ALA A 469 -11.72 -5.59 -11.31
N HIS A 470 -11.14 -5.76 -12.49
CA HIS A 470 -11.44 -4.95 -13.66
C HIS A 470 -12.88 -5.14 -14.16
N ALA A 471 -13.36 -6.39 -14.20
CA ALA A 471 -14.75 -6.66 -14.60
C ALA A 471 -15.75 -5.98 -13.64
N TYR A 472 -15.50 -6.02 -12.35
CA TYR A 472 -16.30 -5.31 -11.36
C TYR A 472 -16.22 -3.78 -11.52
N GLU A 473 -15.01 -3.23 -11.69
CA GLU A 473 -14.79 -1.80 -11.91
C GLU A 473 -15.56 -1.29 -13.13
N GLN A 474 -15.56 -2.04 -14.25
CA GLN A 474 -16.28 -1.67 -15.47
C GLN A 474 -17.81 -1.76 -15.34
N ALA A 475 -18.32 -2.58 -14.42
CA ALA A 475 -19.75 -2.73 -14.15
C ALA A 475 -20.30 -1.69 -13.16
N THR A 476 -19.43 -0.86 -12.56
CA THR A 476 -19.79 0.09 -11.49
C THR A 476 -19.15 1.46 -11.73
N GLU A 477 -19.63 2.47 -10.98
CA GLU A 477 -19.15 3.86 -11.09
C GLU A 477 -18.31 4.31 -9.87
N TRP A 478 -18.00 3.39 -8.93
CA TRP A 478 -17.38 3.76 -7.66
C TRP A 478 -16.01 4.41 -7.83
N HIS A 479 -15.19 3.90 -8.76
CA HIS A 479 -13.85 4.41 -9.07
C HIS A 479 -13.84 5.82 -9.70
N ARG A 480 -14.99 6.32 -10.19
CA ARG A 480 -15.13 7.67 -10.78
C ARG A 480 -15.40 8.74 -9.73
N ARG A 481 -15.80 8.33 -8.52
CA ARG A 481 -16.00 9.29 -7.44
C ARG A 481 -14.66 9.79 -6.93
N ALA A 482 -14.62 11.08 -6.59
CA ALA A 482 -13.43 11.75 -6.09
C ALA A 482 -13.80 12.60 -4.87
N PRO A 483 -12.86 12.79 -3.92
CA PRO A 483 -13.09 13.66 -2.77
C PRO A 483 -13.28 15.12 -3.21
N ALA A 484 -14.21 15.82 -2.56
CA ALA A 484 -14.47 17.23 -2.78
C ALA A 484 -13.48 18.09 -1.99
N LEU A 485 -12.23 18.13 -2.43
CA LEU A 485 -11.19 19.02 -1.91
C LEU A 485 -11.09 20.23 -2.83
N ASP A 486 -11.89 21.26 -2.57
CA ASP A 486 -11.73 22.55 -3.21
C ASP A 486 -10.77 23.38 -2.37
N GLY A 487 -9.71 23.93 -3.00
CA GLY A 487 -8.69 24.76 -2.35
C GLY A 487 -9.20 26.09 -1.75
N SER A 488 -10.52 26.26 -1.59
CA SER A 488 -11.16 27.51 -1.19
C SER A 488 -11.74 27.55 0.24
N GLU A 489 -11.60 26.50 1.06
CA GLU A 489 -12.09 26.54 2.46
C GLU A 489 -10.98 26.53 3.53
N GLY A 490 -9.92 27.32 3.30
CA GLY A 490 -8.91 27.65 4.32
C GLY A 490 -9.28 28.86 5.20
N THR A 491 -10.54 29.34 5.17
CA THR A 491 -11.00 30.49 6.00
C THR A 491 -12.43 30.27 6.47
N ARG A 492 -12.64 29.33 7.39
CA ARG A 492 -13.73 29.45 8.38
C ARG A 492 -13.05 29.66 9.73
N GLY A 493 -13.03 30.97 10.08
CA GLY A 493 -12.43 31.50 11.26
C GLY A 493 -13.25 31.27 12.53
N GLY A 494 -12.66 31.70 13.60
CA GLY A 494 -13.27 31.96 14.90
C GLY A 494 -12.76 31.09 16.01
#